data_cdf1bd2f793a16273d0b4f7975463c3b
#
_entry.id   cdf1bd2f793a16273d0b4f7975463c3b
#
_cell.length_a   1.000
_cell.length_b   1.000
_cell.length_c   1.000
_cell.angle_alpha   90.00
_cell.angle_beta   90.00
_cell.angle_gamma   90.00
#
_symmetry.space_group_name_H-M   'P 1'
#
loop_
_entity.id
_entity.type
_entity.pdbx_description
1 polymer ?
#
loop_
_entity_poly.entity_id
_entity_poly.type
_entity_poly.pdbx_seq_one_letter_code
_entity_poly.pdbx_strand_id
1 'polypeptide(L)'
;MAPVYDRQRLKRISQRWLGYNALAIASFLPFYHVFEGRPVSLLLLAVLVIVAQASCLHRVCRWWLWIPVSCAGCYASNYCGMYFWAIAFGGTMSLAQGLCLISRSFRTAATWALLGSLGWVAGAMATGVLAEVYLLLGLDHADAFAVWVSIFSVQSFFFLPAVIMLDKAAL
;
A
#
# COMPACT_ATOMS: atom_id res chain seq x y z
N MET A 1 -34.57 -5.00 -2.92
CA MET A 1 -34.04 -4.99 -1.55
C MET A 1 -32.53 -4.93 -1.66
N ALA A 2 -31.89 -3.88 -1.16
CA ALA A 2 -30.44 -3.85 -1.08
C ALA A 2 -29.98 -4.90 -0.03
N PRO A 3 -29.03 -5.78 -0.33
CA PRO A 3 -28.55 -6.75 0.63
C PRO A 3 -28.02 -6.02 1.87
N VAL A 4 -28.58 -6.35 3.04
CA VAL A 4 -28.06 -5.88 4.31
C VAL A 4 -26.63 -6.40 4.41
N TYR A 5 -25.66 -5.52 4.18
CA TYR A 5 -24.25 -5.89 4.22
C TYR A 5 -23.89 -6.25 5.66
N ASP A 6 -23.51 -7.51 5.89
CA ASP A 6 -23.21 -8.01 7.21
C ASP A 6 -22.03 -7.22 7.82
N ARG A 7 -22.30 -6.47 8.89
CA ARG A 7 -21.28 -5.69 9.61
C ARG A 7 -20.12 -6.56 10.11
N GLN A 8 -20.38 -7.81 10.43
CA GLN A 8 -19.34 -8.75 10.88
C GLN A 8 -18.40 -9.12 9.72
N ARG A 9 -18.92 -9.27 8.52
CA ARG A 9 -18.11 -9.53 7.33
C ARG A 9 -17.23 -8.34 7.01
N LEU A 10 -17.76 -7.13 7.03
CA LEU A 10 -17.02 -5.88 6.86
C LEU A 10 -15.85 -5.78 7.84
N LYS A 11 -16.14 -6.00 9.13
CA LYS A 11 -15.14 -5.98 10.20
C LYS A 11 -14.03 -7.01 9.94
N ARG A 12 -14.38 -8.25 9.57
CA ARG A 12 -13.38 -9.30 9.27
C ARG A 12 -12.47 -8.95 8.11
N ILE A 13 -13.01 -8.39 7.02
CA ILE A 13 -12.22 -8.00 5.85
C ILE A 13 -11.28 -6.86 6.20
N SER A 14 -11.79 -5.82 6.87
CA SER A 14 -11.00 -4.69 7.31
C SER A 14 -9.88 -5.13 8.25
N GLN A 15 -10.17 -5.99 9.22
CA GLN A 15 -9.19 -6.52 10.15
C GLN A 15 -8.12 -7.37 9.44
N ARG A 16 -8.51 -8.19 8.45
CA ARG A 16 -7.55 -8.95 7.65
C ARG A 16 -6.65 -8.02 6.85
N TRP A 17 -7.22 -7.07 6.12
CA TRP A 17 -6.45 -6.14 5.30
C TRP A 17 -5.45 -5.35 6.14
N LEU A 18 -5.91 -4.70 7.19
CA LEU A 18 -5.04 -3.91 8.07
C LEU A 18 -4.04 -4.80 8.82
N GLY A 19 -4.46 -5.96 9.31
CA GLY A 19 -3.61 -6.90 10.02
C GLY A 19 -2.48 -7.45 9.14
N TYR A 20 -2.75 -7.87 7.90
CA TYR A 20 -1.72 -8.34 6.97
C TYR A 20 -0.71 -7.24 6.61
N ASN A 21 -1.19 -6.01 6.38
CA ASN A 21 -0.28 -4.89 6.09
C ASN A 21 0.57 -4.54 7.33
N ALA A 22 -0.04 -4.48 8.52
CA ALA A 22 0.69 -4.24 9.77
C ALA A 22 1.73 -5.34 10.05
N LEU A 23 1.38 -6.61 9.81
CA LEU A 23 2.30 -7.73 9.96
C LEU A 23 3.48 -7.62 8.97
N ALA A 24 3.22 -7.26 7.72
CA ALA A 24 4.27 -7.07 6.72
C ALA A 24 5.25 -5.98 7.15
N ILE A 25 4.74 -4.85 7.63
CA ILE A 25 5.56 -3.74 8.14
C ILE A 25 6.36 -4.19 9.37
N ALA A 26 5.71 -4.85 10.33
CA ALA A 26 6.37 -5.35 11.54
C ALA A 26 7.45 -6.39 11.24
N SER A 27 7.22 -7.26 10.25
CA SER A 27 8.19 -8.27 9.82
C SER A 27 9.43 -7.66 9.17
N PHE A 28 9.35 -6.42 8.71
CA PHE A 28 10.50 -5.70 8.15
C PHE A 28 11.45 -5.14 9.23
N LEU A 29 10.95 -4.88 10.44
CA LEU A 29 11.73 -4.29 11.53
C LEU A 29 13.11 -4.94 11.77
N PRO A 30 13.22 -6.29 11.85
CA PRO A 30 14.52 -6.94 12.07
C PRO A 30 15.51 -6.73 10.93
N PHE A 31 15.01 -6.53 9.71
CA PHE A 31 15.83 -6.36 8.51
C PHE A 31 16.27 -4.92 8.30
N TYR A 32 15.56 -3.96 8.91
CA TYR A 32 15.85 -2.55 8.75
C TYR A 32 17.28 -2.20 9.15
N HIS A 33 17.72 -2.63 10.34
CA HIS A 33 19.07 -2.39 10.84
C HIS A 33 20.16 -3.09 10.02
N VAL A 34 19.83 -4.21 9.35
CA VAL A 34 20.79 -4.94 8.49
C VAL A 34 21.01 -4.22 7.16
N PHE A 35 19.96 -3.54 6.66
CA PHE A 35 19.96 -2.91 5.34
C PHE A 35 19.87 -1.38 5.41
N GLU A 36 20.19 -0.80 6.55
CA GLU A 36 20.09 0.64 6.81
C GLU A 36 20.74 1.47 5.71
N GLY A 37 19.98 2.44 5.19
CA GLY A 37 20.43 3.34 4.13
C GLY A 37 20.60 2.73 2.75
N ARG A 38 20.27 1.45 2.54
CA ARG A 38 20.39 0.79 1.23
C ARG A 38 19.04 0.75 0.50
N PRO A 39 19.02 0.97 -0.82
CA PRO A 39 17.78 0.87 -1.63
C PRO A 39 17.08 -0.50 -1.51
N VAL A 40 17.84 -1.55 -1.20
CA VAL A 40 17.34 -2.91 -1.00
C VAL A 40 16.33 -2.98 0.15
N SER A 41 16.47 -2.16 1.20
CA SER A 41 15.54 -2.16 2.34
C SER A 41 14.14 -1.76 1.91
N LEU A 42 14.02 -0.74 1.07
CA LEU A 42 12.74 -0.26 0.56
C LEU A 42 12.07 -1.28 -0.36
N LEU A 43 12.87 -1.92 -1.20
CA LEU A 43 12.39 -2.97 -2.09
C LEU A 43 11.86 -4.16 -1.28
N LEU A 44 12.56 -4.58 -0.23
CA LEU A 44 12.13 -5.66 0.65
C LEU A 44 10.80 -5.32 1.35
N LEU A 45 10.67 -4.10 1.90
CA LEU A 45 9.42 -3.66 2.52
C LEU A 45 8.28 -3.65 1.50
N ALA A 46 8.51 -3.12 0.30
CA ALA A 46 7.51 -3.11 -0.77
C ALA A 46 7.07 -4.54 -1.13
N VAL A 47 8.01 -5.47 -1.29
CA VAL A 47 7.70 -6.89 -1.58
C VAL A 47 6.88 -7.51 -0.45
N LEU A 48 7.23 -7.30 0.81
CA LEU A 48 6.47 -7.83 1.95
C LEU A 48 5.02 -7.30 1.96
N VAL A 49 4.82 -6.01 1.72
CA VAL A 49 3.49 -5.41 1.62
C VAL A 49 2.72 -5.96 0.41
N ILE A 50 3.34 -6.09 -0.76
CA ILE A 50 2.72 -6.66 -1.96
C ILE A 50 2.28 -8.11 -1.71
N VAL A 51 3.11 -8.92 -1.08
CA VAL A 51 2.78 -10.32 -0.73
C VAL A 51 1.65 -10.38 0.29
N ALA A 52 1.64 -9.51 1.30
CA ALA A 52 0.56 -9.40 2.27
C ALA A 52 -0.77 -9.03 1.60
N GLN A 53 -0.77 -8.07 0.70
CA GLN A 53 -1.92 -7.67 -0.10
C GLN A 53 -2.41 -8.81 -1.00
N ALA A 54 -1.50 -9.48 -1.71
CA ALA A 54 -1.83 -10.63 -2.55
C ALA A 54 -2.47 -11.77 -1.74
N SER A 55 -1.95 -12.02 -0.54
CA SER A 55 -2.49 -13.03 0.39
C SER A 55 -3.90 -12.68 0.86
N CYS A 56 -4.17 -11.40 1.11
CA CYS A 56 -5.50 -10.93 1.46
C CYS A 56 -6.49 -11.05 0.30
N LEU A 57 -6.04 -10.77 -0.92
CA LEU A 57 -6.86 -10.68 -2.13
C LEU A 57 -6.88 -11.98 -2.96
N HIS A 58 -6.26 -13.07 -2.50
CA HIS A 58 -6.06 -14.31 -3.28
C HIS A 58 -7.35 -14.91 -3.85
N ARG A 59 -8.50 -14.68 -3.21
CA ARG A 59 -9.82 -15.16 -3.67
C ARG A 59 -10.45 -14.24 -4.73
N VAL A 60 -10.00 -13.00 -4.81
CA VAL A 60 -10.65 -11.95 -5.60
C VAL A 60 -9.83 -11.62 -6.84
N CYS A 61 -8.53 -11.63 -6.74
CA CYS A 61 -7.64 -11.37 -7.86
C CYS A 61 -6.68 -12.54 -8.11
N ARG A 62 -6.12 -12.56 -9.30
CA ARG A 62 -5.06 -13.53 -9.67
C ARG A 62 -3.77 -13.11 -8.96
N TRP A 63 -3.55 -13.61 -7.73
CA TRP A 63 -2.41 -13.26 -6.87
C TRP A 63 -1.05 -13.42 -7.57
N TRP A 64 -0.91 -14.44 -8.43
CA TRP A 64 0.30 -14.68 -9.22
C TRP A 64 0.57 -13.58 -10.27
N LEU A 65 -0.46 -12.85 -10.71
CA LEU A 65 -0.33 -11.68 -11.58
C LEU A 65 -0.13 -10.41 -10.76
N TRP A 66 -0.74 -10.33 -9.59
CA TRP A 66 -0.65 -9.18 -8.69
C TRP A 66 0.78 -8.84 -8.28
N ILE A 67 1.57 -9.86 -7.89
CA ILE A 67 2.94 -9.67 -7.46
C ILE A 67 3.82 -9.10 -8.58
N PRO A 68 3.97 -9.75 -9.75
CA PRO A 68 4.86 -9.22 -10.80
C PRO A 68 4.41 -7.87 -11.34
N VAL A 69 3.10 -7.63 -11.46
CA VAL A 69 2.56 -6.34 -11.93
C VAL A 69 2.84 -5.23 -10.91
N SER A 70 2.68 -5.50 -9.62
CA SER A 70 3.04 -4.54 -8.57
C SER A 70 4.55 -4.24 -8.57
N CYS A 71 5.39 -5.27 -8.71
CA CYS A 71 6.84 -5.12 -8.82
C CYS A 71 7.24 -4.30 -10.07
N ALA A 72 6.57 -4.55 -11.19
CA ALA A 72 6.80 -3.77 -12.43
C ALA A 72 6.42 -2.30 -12.24
N GLY A 73 5.30 -2.02 -11.55
CA GLY A 73 4.90 -0.66 -11.18
C GLY A 73 5.93 0.02 -10.28
N CYS A 74 6.45 -0.69 -9.28
CA CYS A 74 7.54 -0.22 -8.43
C CYS A 74 8.80 0.08 -9.24
N TYR A 75 9.18 -0.80 -10.16
CA TYR A 75 10.35 -0.61 -11.02
C TYR A 75 10.19 0.61 -11.94
N ALA A 76 9.02 0.77 -12.55
CA ALA A 76 8.72 1.89 -13.44
C ALA A 76 8.87 3.26 -12.74
N SER A 77 8.63 3.32 -11.42
CA SER A 77 8.78 4.56 -10.65
C SER A 77 10.20 5.12 -10.64
N ASN A 78 11.22 4.29 -10.83
CA ASN A 78 12.61 4.73 -10.87
C ASN A 78 12.92 5.69 -12.04
N TYR A 79 12.07 5.70 -13.07
CA TYR A 79 12.20 6.61 -14.22
C TYR A 79 11.52 7.97 -14.01
N CYS A 80 10.79 8.16 -12.89
CA CYS A 80 10.01 9.37 -12.65
C CYS A 80 10.76 10.49 -11.91
N GLY A 81 12.06 10.31 -11.65
CA GLY A 81 12.90 11.31 -10.98
C GLY A 81 12.77 11.33 -9.46
N MET A 82 13.83 11.77 -8.79
CA MET A 82 14.03 11.61 -7.34
C MET A 82 13.03 12.42 -6.48
N TYR A 83 12.63 13.62 -6.92
CA TYR A 83 11.76 14.51 -6.14
C TYR A 83 10.30 14.02 -6.04
N PHE A 84 9.83 13.27 -7.02
CA PHE A 84 8.47 12.74 -7.07
C PHE A 84 8.43 11.23 -6.84
N TRP A 85 9.55 10.64 -6.41
CA TRP A 85 9.71 9.19 -6.36
C TRP A 85 8.63 8.49 -5.55
N ALA A 86 8.30 8.97 -4.35
CA ALA A 86 7.28 8.34 -3.50
C ALA A 86 5.88 8.40 -4.14
N ILE A 87 5.52 9.54 -4.74
CA ILE A 87 4.23 9.73 -5.42
C ILE A 87 4.18 8.90 -6.70
N ALA A 88 5.27 8.91 -7.48
CA ALA A 88 5.39 8.13 -8.70
C ALA A 88 5.37 6.62 -8.39
N PHE A 89 6.08 6.19 -7.35
CA PHE A 89 6.10 4.81 -6.88
C PHE A 89 4.69 4.32 -6.54
N GLY A 90 3.98 5.06 -5.72
CA GLY A 90 2.63 4.70 -5.32
C GLY A 90 1.61 4.79 -6.45
N GLY A 91 1.71 5.83 -7.28
CA GLY A 91 0.83 6.01 -8.43
C GLY A 91 1.00 4.89 -9.46
N THR A 92 2.22 4.58 -9.87
CA THR A 92 2.51 3.50 -10.84
C THR A 92 2.12 2.14 -10.29
N MET A 93 2.40 1.85 -9.02
CA MET A 93 2.00 0.61 -8.37
C MET A 93 0.48 0.48 -8.30
N SER A 94 -0.23 1.53 -7.89
CA SER A 94 -1.69 1.52 -7.76
C SER A 94 -2.39 1.40 -9.12
N LEU A 95 -1.86 2.03 -10.17
CA LEU A 95 -2.33 1.88 -11.54
C LEU A 95 -2.11 0.45 -12.05
N ALA A 96 -0.93 -0.09 -11.87
CA ALA A 96 -0.59 -1.46 -12.28
C ALA A 96 -1.49 -2.49 -11.58
N GLN A 97 -1.72 -2.34 -10.29
CA GLN A 97 -2.66 -3.15 -9.52
C GLN A 97 -4.11 -2.98 -10.01
N GLY A 98 -4.52 -1.75 -10.31
CA GLY A 98 -5.83 -1.46 -10.90
C GLY A 98 -6.05 -2.21 -12.21
N LEU A 99 -5.04 -2.28 -13.09
CA LEU A 99 -5.10 -3.05 -14.33
C LEU A 99 -5.39 -4.53 -14.09
N CYS A 100 -4.87 -5.13 -13.02
CA CYS A 100 -5.18 -6.51 -12.65
C CYS A 100 -6.66 -6.72 -12.29
N LEU A 101 -7.35 -5.65 -11.89
CA LEU A 101 -8.74 -5.68 -11.46
C LEU A 101 -9.74 -5.32 -12.57
N ILE A 102 -9.30 -4.84 -13.73
CA ILE A 102 -10.17 -4.45 -14.86
C ILE A 102 -11.08 -5.60 -15.29
N SER A 103 -10.55 -6.82 -15.31
CA SER A 103 -11.32 -8.01 -15.70
C SER A 103 -12.51 -8.31 -14.75
N ARG A 104 -12.50 -7.75 -13.55
CA ARG A 104 -13.59 -7.89 -12.58
C ARG A 104 -14.60 -6.76 -12.72
N SER A 105 -14.15 -5.53 -12.71
CA SER A 105 -14.98 -4.34 -12.86
C SER A 105 -14.10 -3.13 -13.10
N PHE A 106 -14.37 -2.38 -14.17
CA PHE A 106 -13.70 -1.12 -14.45
C PHE A 106 -13.85 -0.13 -13.28
N ARG A 107 -15.04 -0.06 -12.67
CA ARG A 107 -15.28 0.81 -11.50
C ARG A 107 -14.38 0.46 -10.33
N THR A 108 -14.23 -0.82 -10.01
CA THR A 108 -13.37 -1.28 -8.92
C THR A 108 -11.91 -1.01 -9.23
N ALA A 109 -11.47 -1.25 -10.46
CA ALA A 109 -10.12 -0.95 -10.92
C ALA A 109 -9.78 0.54 -10.81
N ALA A 110 -10.67 1.40 -11.29
CA ALA A 110 -10.53 2.86 -11.23
C ALA A 110 -10.52 3.36 -9.77
N THR A 111 -11.42 2.83 -8.92
CA THR A 111 -11.45 3.16 -7.49
C THR A 111 -10.14 2.76 -6.80
N TRP A 112 -9.62 1.56 -7.11
CA TRP A 112 -8.35 1.09 -6.59
C TRP A 112 -7.20 2.01 -6.97
N ALA A 113 -7.07 2.30 -8.27
CA ALA A 113 -6.01 3.18 -8.78
C ALA A 113 -6.08 4.59 -8.15
N LEU A 114 -7.28 5.17 -8.09
CA LEU A 114 -7.50 6.51 -7.52
C LEU A 114 -7.17 6.54 -6.02
N LEU A 115 -7.80 5.68 -5.22
CA LEU A 115 -7.62 5.68 -3.77
C LEU A 115 -6.19 5.28 -3.39
N GLY A 116 -5.57 4.36 -4.13
CA GLY A 116 -4.18 4.01 -3.95
C GLY A 116 -3.25 5.20 -4.19
N SER A 117 -3.42 5.89 -5.32
CA SER A 117 -2.62 7.09 -5.63
C SER A 117 -2.82 8.19 -4.59
N LEU A 118 -4.06 8.47 -4.18
CA LEU A 118 -4.36 9.44 -3.13
C LEU A 118 -3.76 9.03 -1.78
N GLY A 119 -3.80 7.74 -1.45
CA GLY A 119 -3.19 7.21 -0.22
C GLY A 119 -1.68 7.42 -0.17
N TRP A 120 -1.01 7.29 -1.30
CA TRP A 120 0.43 7.57 -1.41
C TRP A 120 0.74 9.07 -1.26
N VAL A 121 -0.04 9.93 -1.89
CA VAL A 121 0.10 11.39 -1.73
C VAL A 121 -0.13 11.78 -0.27
N ALA A 122 -1.20 11.28 0.35
CA ALA A 122 -1.51 11.56 1.74
C ALA A 122 -0.42 11.02 2.69
N GLY A 123 0.12 9.82 2.40
CA GLY A 123 1.24 9.25 3.14
C GLY A 123 2.50 10.11 3.03
N ALA A 124 2.83 10.58 1.84
CA ALA A 124 3.98 11.47 1.62
C ALA A 124 3.81 12.82 2.35
N MET A 125 2.60 13.37 2.35
CA MET A 125 2.30 14.60 3.11
C MET A 125 2.39 14.37 4.63
N ALA A 126 1.83 13.26 5.13
CA ALA A 126 1.94 12.90 6.55
C ALA A 126 3.40 12.74 6.99
N THR A 127 4.24 12.21 6.12
CA THR A 127 5.68 12.10 6.37
C THR A 127 6.33 13.47 6.51
N GLY A 128 6.00 14.42 5.63
CA GLY A 128 6.52 15.79 5.73
C GLY A 128 6.17 16.42 7.08
N VAL A 129 4.91 16.30 7.51
CA VAL A 129 4.46 16.80 8.82
C VAL A 129 5.20 16.11 9.97
N LEU A 130 5.39 14.79 9.90
CA LEU A 130 6.14 14.06 10.93
C LEU A 130 7.60 14.48 10.98
N ALA A 131 8.25 14.70 9.84
CA ALA A 131 9.64 15.19 9.79
C ALA A 131 9.79 16.53 10.50
N GLU A 132 8.87 17.48 10.28
CA GLU A 132 8.86 18.76 10.98
C GLU A 132 8.67 18.58 12.50
N VAL A 133 7.77 17.68 12.93
CA VAL A 133 7.57 17.37 14.35
C VAL A 133 8.84 16.78 14.97
N TYR A 134 9.54 15.86 14.27
CA TYR A 134 10.80 15.30 14.76
C TYR A 134 11.88 16.38 14.92
N LEU A 135 11.99 17.29 13.95
CA LEU A 135 12.93 18.43 14.04
C LEU A 135 12.60 19.34 15.23
N LEU A 136 11.32 19.65 15.45
CA LEU A 136 10.87 20.46 16.60
C LEU A 136 11.17 19.79 17.94
N LEU A 137 11.19 18.45 17.99
CA LEU A 137 11.54 17.69 19.19
C LEU A 137 13.06 17.48 19.37
N GLY A 138 13.89 18.05 18.50
CA GLY A 138 15.36 17.91 18.56
C GLY A 138 15.85 16.50 18.19
N LEU A 139 15.04 15.73 17.47
CA LEU A 139 15.41 14.42 16.97
C LEU A 139 16.02 14.61 15.57
N ASP A 140 17.33 14.56 15.47
CA ASP A 140 18.11 14.92 14.28
C ASP A 140 17.87 14.04 13.04
N HIS A 141 17.21 12.92 13.19
CA HIS A 141 16.89 12.03 12.08
C HIS A 141 15.45 11.54 12.19
N ALA A 142 14.58 12.09 11.33
CA ALA A 142 13.38 11.35 10.94
C ALA A 142 13.87 10.06 10.27
N ASP A 143 13.92 8.99 11.04
CA ASP A 143 14.39 7.72 10.58
C ASP A 143 13.64 7.36 9.30
N ALA A 144 14.36 7.10 8.22
CA ALA A 144 13.75 6.74 6.92
C ALA A 144 12.73 5.61 7.06
N PHE A 145 12.90 4.78 8.09
CA PHE A 145 11.93 3.76 8.47
C PHE A 145 10.60 4.36 8.93
N ALA A 146 10.59 5.35 9.84
CA ALA A 146 9.35 5.98 10.33
C ALA A 146 8.57 6.63 9.17
N VAL A 147 9.29 7.21 8.22
CA VAL A 147 8.75 7.77 6.97
C VAL A 147 7.99 6.69 6.19
N TRP A 148 8.63 5.57 5.91
CA TRP A 148 8.02 4.50 5.11
C TRP A 148 6.89 3.79 5.83
N VAL A 149 7.02 3.53 7.13
CA VAL A 149 5.94 2.98 7.96
C VAL A 149 4.71 3.89 7.91
N SER A 150 4.90 5.20 7.99
CA SER A 150 3.81 6.18 7.91
C SER A 150 3.13 6.13 6.54
N ILE A 151 3.90 6.14 5.45
CA ILE A 151 3.37 6.06 4.08
C ILE A 151 2.53 4.78 3.91
N PHE A 152 3.08 3.62 4.22
CA PHE A 152 2.38 2.34 4.04
C PHE A 152 1.16 2.20 4.96
N SER A 153 1.22 2.76 6.17
CA SER A 153 0.09 2.75 7.10
C SER A 153 -1.06 3.59 6.57
N VAL A 154 -0.80 4.84 6.17
CA VAL A 154 -1.81 5.74 5.60
C VAL A 154 -2.41 5.13 4.33
N GLN A 155 -1.58 4.64 3.41
CA GLN A 155 -2.02 3.98 2.20
C GLN A 155 -2.96 2.80 2.49
N SER A 156 -2.66 1.98 3.49
CA SER A 156 -3.50 0.82 3.85
C SER A 156 -4.93 1.22 4.21
N PHE A 157 -5.11 2.36 4.87
CA PHE A 157 -6.44 2.91 5.17
C PHE A 157 -7.16 3.39 3.90
N PHE A 158 -6.46 4.06 2.99
CA PHE A 158 -7.06 4.54 1.74
C PHE A 158 -7.53 3.42 0.83
N PHE A 159 -6.86 2.27 0.82
CA PHE A 159 -7.31 1.11 0.04
C PHE A 159 -8.54 0.40 0.63
N LEU A 160 -8.86 0.61 1.89
CA LEU A 160 -9.91 -0.12 2.58
C LEU A 160 -11.28 -0.06 1.87
N PRO A 161 -11.78 1.10 1.38
CA PRO A 161 -13.03 1.15 0.62
C PRO A 161 -12.99 0.31 -0.65
N ALA A 162 -11.86 0.30 -1.36
CA ALA A 162 -11.69 -0.48 -2.59
C ALA A 162 -11.67 -2.00 -2.28
N VAL A 163 -11.05 -2.42 -1.19
CA VAL A 163 -11.06 -3.81 -0.70
C VAL A 163 -12.48 -4.27 -0.36
N ILE A 164 -13.26 -3.40 0.27
CA ILE A 164 -14.67 -3.66 0.57
C ILE A 164 -15.51 -3.80 -0.72
N MET A 165 -15.25 -2.96 -1.73
CA MET A 165 -15.92 -3.06 -3.02
C MET A 165 -15.58 -4.37 -3.74
N LEU A 166 -14.32 -4.81 -3.69
CA LEU A 166 -13.86 -6.07 -4.26
C LEU A 166 -14.56 -7.27 -3.63
N ASP A 167 -14.69 -7.27 -2.31
CA ASP A 167 -15.39 -8.35 -1.61
C ASP A 167 -16.88 -8.42 -1.98
N LYS A 168 -17.52 -7.26 -2.18
CA LYS A 168 -18.90 -7.19 -2.67
C LYS A 168 -19.05 -7.74 -4.08
N ALA A 169 -18.07 -7.49 -4.95
CA ALA A 169 -18.10 -7.96 -6.33
C ALA A 169 -17.79 -9.47 -6.47
N ALA A 170 -17.28 -10.10 -5.41
CA ALA A 170 -16.98 -11.54 -5.37
C ALA A 170 -18.16 -12.41 -4.89
N LEU A 171 -19.28 -11.78 -4.52
CA LEU A 171 -20.56 -12.40 -4.18
C LEU A 171 -21.48 -12.52 -5.39
#